data_b1425f5404646aa17720b04307ce99fa
#
_entry.id   b1425f5404646aa17720b04307ce99fa
#
_cell.length_a   1.000
_cell.length_b   1.000
_cell.length_c   1.000
_cell.angle_alpha   90.00
_cell.angle_beta   90.00
_cell.angle_gamma   90.00
#
_symmetry.space_group_name_H-M   'P 1'
#
loop_
_entity.id
_entity.type
_entity.pdbx_description
1 polymer ?
#
loop_
_entity_poly.entity_id
_entity_poly.type
_entity_poly.pdbx_seq_one_letter_code
_entity_poly.pdbx_strand_id
1 'polypeptide(L)'
;MRLGYFLVAAMLAGPHMLTAQEPPILGTWKFDMKQDQKKSGPRIVIVRPDSSASYGTQTVRWRIVGDSLALALGGEWVNYRLKLKGKNLTLSGGDLNEPVNFERVGPPTPRPDTVPVPPDPGLNPS
;
A
#
# COMPACT_ATOMS: atom_id res chain seq x y z
N MET A 1 -1.46 -39.92 -26.44
CA MET A 1 -1.62 -39.38 -26.16
C MET A 1 -1.68 -38.80 -25.52
N ARG A 2 -1.75 -38.57 -25.63
CA ARG A 2 -1.94 -38.00 -25.05
C ARG A 2 -1.94 -37.38 -24.48
N LEU A 3 -2.18 -37.05 -24.43
CA LEU A 3 -2.41 -36.21 -23.88
C LEU A 3 -2.43 -35.63 -23.17
N GLY A 4 -2.39 -35.57 -23.29
CA GLY A 4 -2.53 -34.97 -22.71
C GLY A 4 -2.58 -34.51 -21.91
N TYR A 5 -2.59 -34.70 -21.78
CA TYR A 5 -2.97 -34.23 -21.01
C TYR A 5 -2.66 -33.38 -20.46
N PHE A 6 -2.08 -33.12 -20.72
CA PHE A 6 -1.89 -32.25 -20.40
C PHE A 6 -2.46 -31.15 -20.31
N LEU A 7 -2.59 -30.86 -20.59
CA LEU A 7 -3.43 -29.78 -20.93
C LEU A 7 -4.21 -29.27 -19.76
N VAL A 8 -4.46 -30.08 -18.91
CA VAL A 8 -5.19 -29.74 -17.71
C VAL A 8 -4.48 -28.72 -16.88
N ALA A 9 -3.20 -28.74 -16.91
CA ALA A 9 -2.44 -27.81 -16.09
C ALA A 9 -2.77 -26.37 -16.39
N ALA A 10 -3.11 -26.10 -17.62
CA ALA A 10 -3.42 -24.74 -18.01
C ALA A 10 -4.62 -24.20 -17.27
N MET A 11 -5.57 -25.06 -16.98
CA MET A 11 -6.75 -24.60 -16.31
C MET A 11 -6.49 -24.23 -14.89
N LEU A 12 -5.55 -24.90 -14.29
CA LEU A 12 -5.23 -24.60 -12.91
C LEU A 12 -4.63 -23.22 -12.75
N ALA A 13 -3.98 -22.76 -13.77
CA ALA A 13 -3.37 -21.46 -13.70
C ALA A 13 -4.40 -20.35 -13.62
N GLY A 14 -5.58 -20.57 -14.23
CA GLY A 14 -6.57 -19.52 -14.27
C GLY A 14 -7.00 -19.01 -12.92
N PRO A 15 -7.44 -19.90 -12.02
CA PRO A 15 -7.89 -19.42 -10.71
C PRO A 15 -6.84 -18.70 -9.93
N HIS A 16 -5.60 -19.09 -10.10
CA HIS A 16 -4.53 -18.45 -9.34
C HIS A 16 -4.36 -17.00 -9.69
N MET A 17 -4.75 -16.62 -10.89
CA MET A 17 -4.59 -15.24 -11.28
C MET A 17 -5.51 -14.32 -10.52
N LEU A 18 -6.58 -14.85 -9.96
CA LEU A 18 -7.50 -14.02 -9.21
C LEU A 18 -6.86 -13.54 -7.92
N THR A 19 -6.07 -14.40 -7.28
CA THR A 19 -5.44 -13.98 -6.05
C THR A 19 -4.34 -12.97 -6.30
N ALA A 20 -3.79 -12.98 -7.50
CA ALA A 20 -2.73 -12.04 -7.82
C ALA A 20 -3.26 -10.61 -7.98
N GLN A 21 -4.57 -10.44 -7.93
CA GLN A 21 -5.15 -9.12 -8.12
C GLN A 21 -5.08 -8.25 -6.88
N GLU A 22 -4.78 -8.83 -5.74
CA GLU A 22 -4.60 -8.01 -4.56
C GLU A 22 -3.31 -7.20 -4.70
N PRO A 23 -3.39 -5.88 -4.51
CA PRO A 23 -2.19 -5.06 -4.61
C PRO A 23 -1.15 -5.49 -3.60
N PRO A 24 0.10 -5.65 -4.02
CA PRO A 24 1.15 -6.06 -3.09
C PRO A 24 1.47 -5.03 -2.02
N ILE A 25 0.97 -3.81 -2.17
CA ILE A 25 1.18 -2.78 -1.16
C ILE A 25 0.34 -3.01 0.09
N LEU A 26 -0.71 -3.85 0.01
CA LEU A 26 -1.56 -4.09 1.17
C LEU A 26 -0.76 -4.73 2.29
N GLY A 27 -0.86 -4.17 3.47
CA GLY A 27 -0.14 -4.72 4.61
C GLY A 27 0.10 -3.68 5.68
N THR A 28 0.75 -4.15 6.74
CA THR A 28 1.24 -3.28 7.81
C THR A 28 2.74 -3.15 7.63
N TRP A 29 3.21 -1.92 7.48
CA TRP A 29 4.60 -1.59 7.20
C TRP A 29 5.17 -0.78 8.34
N LYS A 30 6.31 -1.22 8.86
CA LYS A 30 6.97 -0.52 9.96
C LYS A 30 8.27 0.10 9.49
N PHE A 31 8.54 1.28 10.01
CA PHE A 31 9.81 1.99 9.77
C PHE A 31 10.96 1.03 10.05
N ASP A 32 11.87 0.89 9.08
CA ASP A 32 13.01 0.00 9.21
C ASP A 32 14.04 0.66 10.14
N MET A 33 14.24 0.04 11.29
CA MET A 33 15.11 0.62 12.32
C MET A 33 16.58 0.54 11.98
N LYS A 34 16.93 -0.11 10.89
CA LYS A 34 18.34 -0.15 10.44
C LYS A 34 18.79 1.15 9.81
N GLN A 35 17.84 1.98 9.40
CA GLN A 35 18.15 3.26 8.78
C GLN A 35 18.29 4.33 9.87
N ASP A 36 18.69 5.53 9.46
CA ASP A 36 18.80 6.66 10.37
C ASP A 36 17.43 6.95 10.97
N GLN A 37 17.32 6.82 12.29
CA GLN A 37 16.04 6.99 12.97
C GLN A 37 15.61 8.44 13.08
N LYS A 38 16.45 9.36 12.68
CA LYS A 38 16.09 10.77 12.64
C LYS A 38 15.36 11.14 11.37
N LYS A 39 15.23 10.21 10.43
CA LYS A 39 14.48 10.48 9.20
C LYS A 39 13.07 10.91 9.53
N SER A 40 12.58 11.87 8.76
CA SER A 40 11.19 12.29 8.88
C SER A 40 10.27 11.19 8.35
N GLY A 41 8.99 11.31 8.65
CA GLY A 41 7.99 10.38 8.15
C GLY A 41 7.38 9.58 9.27
N PRO A 42 6.36 8.82 8.94
CA PRO A 42 5.66 8.01 9.93
C PRO A 42 6.46 6.78 10.31
N ARG A 43 6.18 6.24 11.48
CA ARG A 43 6.80 5.00 11.93
C ARG A 43 6.00 3.78 11.50
N ILE A 44 4.75 3.96 11.13
CA ILE A 44 3.87 2.90 10.67
C ILE A 44 3.06 3.40 9.50
N VAL A 45 2.95 2.56 8.47
CA VAL A 45 2.04 2.79 7.36
C VAL A 45 1.24 1.51 7.20
N ILE A 46 -0.09 1.65 7.16
CA ILE A 46 -0.97 0.50 6.94
C ILE A 46 -1.79 0.80 5.70
N VAL A 47 -1.78 -0.13 4.75
CA VAL A 47 -2.54 0.03 3.51
C VAL A 47 -3.59 -1.06 3.48
N ARG A 48 -4.87 -0.65 3.45
CA ARG A 48 -6.01 -1.56 3.59
C ARG A 48 -6.81 -1.66 2.29
N PRO A 49 -7.50 -2.79 2.11
CA PRO A 49 -8.31 -2.96 0.89
C PRO A 49 -9.58 -2.11 0.84
N ASP A 50 -9.95 -1.46 1.95
CA ASP A 50 -11.15 -0.62 1.97
C ASP A 50 -10.89 0.82 1.53
N SER A 51 -9.79 1.07 0.87
CA SER A 51 -9.35 2.39 0.40
C SER A 51 -8.79 3.27 1.49
N SER A 52 -8.74 2.78 2.73
CA SER A 52 -8.14 3.57 3.80
C SER A 52 -6.70 3.13 4.03
N ALA A 53 -5.93 4.04 4.61
CA ALA A 53 -4.57 3.76 5.01
C ALA A 53 -4.29 4.51 6.30
N SER A 54 -3.35 3.99 7.07
CA SER A 54 -2.83 4.73 8.22
C SER A 54 -1.47 5.27 7.85
N TYR A 55 -1.30 6.57 8.02
CA TYR A 55 -0.02 7.23 7.81
C TYR A 55 0.38 7.77 9.17
N GLY A 56 1.15 6.96 9.90
CA GLY A 56 1.37 7.25 11.32
C GLY A 56 0.06 7.03 12.06
N THR A 57 -0.39 8.03 12.78
CA THR A 57 -1.63 7.96 13.53
C THR A 57 -2.83 8.48 12.77
N GLN A 58 -2.61 8.96 11.56
CA GLN A 58 -3.66 9.59 10.77
C GLN A 58 -4.27 8.58 9.80
N THR A 59 -5.61 8.52 9.74
CA THR A 59 -6.30 7.68 8.77
C THR A 59 -6.58 8.52 7.53
N VAL A 60 -6.18 7.99 6.38
CA VAL A 60 -6.26 8.71 5.12
C VAL A 60 -6.83 7.78 4.05
N ARG A 61 -7.06 8.31 2.86
CA ARG A 61 -7.45 7.51 1.71
C ARG A 61 -6.21 7.32 0.84
N TRP A 62 -6.09 6.16 0.20
CA TRP A 62 -4.93 5.88 -0.65
C TRP A 62 -5.36 5.43 -2.03
N ARG A 63 -4.47 5.61 -2.98
CA ARG A 63 -4.62 5.03 -4.32
C ARG A 63 -3.24 4.93 -4.96
N ILE A 64 -3.15 4.08 -5.99
CA ILE A 64 -1.92 3.94 -6.75
C ILE A 64 -2.09 4.72 -8.06
N VAL A 65 -1.11 5.53 -8.39
CA VAL A 65 -1.10 6.27 -9.63
C VAL A 65 0.26 6.01 -10.28
N GLY A 66 0.27 5.12 -11.30
CA GLY A 66 1.52 4.73 -11.90
C GLY A 66 2.41 4.02 -10.90
N ASP A 67 3.61 4.53 -10.70
CA ASP A 67 4.55 3.98 -9.72
C ASP A 67 4.55 4.78 -8.43
N SER A 68 3.47 5.50 -8.16
CA SER A 68 3.36 6.33 -6.97
C SER A 68 2.24 5.85 -6.08
N LEU A 69 2.46 6.01 -4.78
CA LEU A 69 1.42 5.86 -3.77
C LEU A 69 0.91 7.25 -3.46
N ALA A 70 -0.39 7.49 -3.70
CA ALA A 70 -0.99 8.77 -3.40
C ALA A 70 -1.80 8.64 -2.12
N LEU A 71 -1.58 9.57 -1.21
CA LEU A 71 -2.30 9.63 0.07
C LEU A 71 -3.03 10.96 0.16
N ALA A 72 -4.27 10.91 0.60
CA ALA A 72 -5.09 12.11 0.76
C ALA A 72 -4.79 12.71 2.13
N LEU A 73 -3.86 13.64 2.15
CA LEU A 73 -3.44 14.30 3.37
C LEU A 73 -3.91 15.74 3.36
N GLY A 74 -4.62 16.13 4.41
CA GLY A 74 -5.01 17.53 4.54
C GLY A 74 -5.92 18.04 3.44
N GLY A 75 -6.72 17.17 2.85
CA GLY A 75 -7.65 17.59 1.82
C GLY A 75 -7.08 17.61 0.41
N GLU A 76 -5.89 17.11 0.22
CA GLU A 76 -5.31 17.03 -1.12
C GLU A 76 -4.49 15.75 -1.27
N TRP A 77 -4.28 15.34 -2.51
CA TRP A 77 -3.50 14.16 -2.80
C TRP A 77 -2.02 14.49 -2.76
N VAL A 78 -1.26 13.73 -1.99
CA VAL A 78 0.19 13.84 -1.92
C VAL A 78 0.76 12.56 -2.50
N ASN A 79 1.65 12.68 -3.46
CA ASN A 79 2.22 11.53 -4.15
C ASN A 79 3.59 11.19 -3.62
N TYR A 80 3.79 9.92 -3.34
CA TYR A 80 5.08 9.39 -2.92
C TYR A 80 5.55 8.39 -3.94
N ARG A 81 6.80 8.48 -4.33
CA ARG A 81 7.37 7.48 -5.20
C ARG A 81 7.47 6.17 -4.42
N LEU A 82 7.05 5.10 -5.05
CA LEU A 82 6.89 3.82 -4.40
C LEU A 82 7.87 2.83 -4.98
N LYS A 83 8.64 2.18 -4.12
CA LYS A 83 9.46 1.04 -4.51
C LYS A 83 9.15 -0.11 -3.60
N LEU A 84 8.74 -1.22 -4.20
CA LEU A 84 8.37 -2.41 -3.46
C LEU A 84 9.29 -3.55 -3.88
N LYS A 85 9.96 -4.15 -2.90
CA LYS A 85 10.86 -5.25 -3.18
C LYS A 85 10.72 -6.26 -2.05
N GLY A 86 9.93 -7.31 -2.32
CA GLY A 86 9.66 -8.30 -1.29
C GLY A 86 8.97 -7.68 -0.10
N LYS A 87 9.59 -7.79 1.06
CA LYS A 87 9.03 -7.22 2.28
C LYS A 87 9.48 -5.80 2.53
N ASN A 88 10.17 -5.20 1.58
CA ASN A 88 10.70 -3.86 1.78
C ASN A 88 9.95 -2.87 0.92
N LEU A 89 9.58 -1.75 1.54
CA LEU A 89 8.89 -0.65 0.89
C LEU A 89 9.72 0.59 1.08
N THR A 90 9.97 1.32 -0.01
CA THR A 90 10.63 2.61 0.08
C THR A 90 9.70 3.67 -0.44
N LEU A 91 9.47 4.69 0.35
CA LEU A 91 8.70 5.86 -0.05
C LEU A 91 9.61 7.06 -0.11
N SER A 92 9.42 7.90 -1.13
CA SER A 92 10.22 9.11 -1.26
C SER A 92 9.37 10.21 -1.89
N GLY A 93 9.80 11.44 -1.73
CA GLY A 93 9.05 12.58 -2.25
C GLY A 93 7.96 13.00 -1.30
N GLY A 94 6.93 13.67 -1.84
CA GLY A 94 5.86 14.18 -1.00
C GLY A 94 6.41 15.11 0.06
N ASP A 95 6.06 14.84 1.31
CA ASP A 95 6.55 15.65 2.43
C ASP A 95 7.78 15.03 3.09
N LEU A 96 8.39 14.02 2.48
CA LEU A 96 9.56 13.37 3.04
C LEU A 96 10.82 14.08 2.58
N ASN A 97 11.75 14.31 3.50
CA ASN A 97 13.01 14.96 3.18
C ASN A 97 13.96 14.03 2.46
N GLU A 98 13.82 12.74 2.66
CA GLU A 98 14.67 11.74 2.05
C GLU A 98 13.92 10.42 2.01
N PRO A 99 14.38 9.45 1.21
CA PRO A 99 13.69 8.17 1.14
C PRO A 99 13.62 7.49 2.49
N VAL A 100 12.49 6.87 2.78
CA VAL A 100 12.25 6.18 4.03
C VAL A 100 11.89 4.74 3.71
N ASN A 101 12.53 3.81 4.41
CA ASN A 101 12.33 2.39 4.21
C ASN A 101 11.43 1.81 5.28
N PHE A 102 10.57 0.89 4.85
CA PHE A 102 9.66 0.20 5.74
C PHE A 102 9.75 -1.29 5.47
N GLU A 103 9.45 -2.08 6.50
CA GLU A 103 9.42 -3.53 6.39
C GLU A 103 8.01 -4.02 6.66
N ARG A 104 7.54 -4.94 5.83
CA ARG A 104 6.21 -5.51 6.02
C ARG A 104 6.24 -6.47 7.20
N VAL A 105 5.39 -6.21 8.18
CA VAL A 105 5.36 -7.03 9.39
C VAL A 105 4.11 -7.88 9.49
N GLY A 106 3.16 -7.70 8.58
CA GLY A 106 1.97 -8.54 8.59
C GLY A 106 0.90 -8.02 7.66
N PRO A 107 -0.28 -8.64 7.70
CA PRO A 107 -1.40 -8.15 6.90
C PRO A 107 -1.88 -6.81 7.42
N PRO A 108 -2.70 -6.11 6.62
CA PRO A 108 -3.22 -4.82 7.09
C PRO A 108 -4.14 -5.04 8.29
N THR A 109 -3.94 -4.24 9.34
CA THR A 109 -4.86 -4.28 10.47
C THR A 109 -6.12 -3.51 10.09
N PRO A 110 -7.28 -3.95 10.60
CA PRO A 110 -8.54 -3.32 10.24
C PRO A 110 -8.60 -1.88 10.72
N ARG A 111 -9.32 -1.05 9.94
CA ARG A 111 -9.61 0.30 10.37
C ARG A 111 -10.60 0.23 11.54
N PRO A 112 -10.40 1.04 12.59
CA PRO A 112 -11.38 1.06 13.68
C PRO A 112 -12.76 1.45 13.17
N ASP A 113 -13.80 0.83 13.72
CA ASP A 113 -15.16 1.08 13.26
C ASP A 113 -15.58 2.53 13.44
N THR A 114 -15.04 3.20 14.42
CA THR A 114 -15.40 4.57 14.71
C THR A 114 -14.70 5.58 13.81
N VAL A 115 -13.77 5.13 12.97
CA VAL A 115 -13.00 6.03 12.12
C VAL A 115 -13.44 5.83 10.67
N PRO A 116 -14.07 6.82 10.05
CA PRO A 116 -14.52 6.68 8.67
C PRO A 116 -13.37 6.78 7.68
N VAL A 117 -13.59 6.25 6.48
CA VAL A 117 -12.65 6.47 5.38
C VAL A 117 -12.85 7.91 4.92
N PRO A 118 -11.78 8.72 4.89
CA PRO A 118 -11.93 10.10 4.46
C PRO A 118 -12.41 10.18 3.02
N PRO A 119 -13.11 11.27 2.66
CA PRO A 119 -13.58 11.42 1.28
C PRO A 119 -12.43 11.64 0.32
N ASP A 120 -12.68 11.33 -0.94
CA ASP A 120 -11.71 11.59 -2.00
C ASP A 120 -11.65 13.10 -2.23
N PRO A 121 -10.50 13.73 -2.04
CA PRO A 121 -10.39 15.17 -2.23
C PRO A 121 -10.80 15.62 -3.63
N GLY A 122 -10.56 14.78 -4.64
CA GLY A 122 -10.91 15.15 -6.00
C GLY A 122 -12.40 15.15 -6.29
N LEU A 123 -13.18 14.49 -5.43
CA LEU A 123 -14.62 14.42 -5.61
C LEU A 123 -15.36 15.40 -4.73
N ASN A 124 -14.68 16.10 -3.87
CA ASN A 124 -15.30 17.04 -2.96
C ASN A 124 -15.30 18.43 -3.59
N PRO A 125 -16.44 18.88 -4.06
CA PRO A 125 -16.46 20.13 -4.81
C PRO A 125 -16.36 21.36 -3.94
N SER A 126 -16.68 21.26 -2.73
CA SER A 126 -16.79 22.40 -1.86
C SER A 126 -16.07 23.55 -2.00
#